data_a189dffc2d3088679cc093a4e90551e9
#
_entry.id   a189dffc2d3088679cc093a4e90551e9
#
_cell.length_a   1.000
_cell.length_b   1.000
_cell.length_c   1.000
_cell.angle_alpha   90.00
_cell.angle_beta   90.00
_cell.angle_gamma   90.00
#
_symmetry.space_group_name_H-M   'P 1'
#
loop_
_entity.id
_entity.type
_entity.pdbx_description
1 polymer ?
#
loop_
_entity_poly.entity_id
_entity_poly.type
_entity_poly.pdbx_seq_one_letter_code
_entity_poly.pdbx_strand_id
1 'polypeptide(L)'
;VVAETVGRLQWLSAERTPRDAEDVAELLRLLGDLTGAEAEARGADPAWLVELATARRAVTVRIAGQERWLAVEDVARVRDALGVALPVGLPTAYLEPVADPLGDLVARYARTNGPFTAAAVAARFGLGVFVVEQALRRLATTGRVLAGAFSPTAASGTEWCDAEVLRSLRRRSLAALRREIEPVPPAALARFLPAWQQAGPGRVSGVDGVLAAIEQLQGVAVPASALERLVLPARVGDYAPAHLDELCSSGEVVWAGAGSLPGGDGWLSLATADAAALLLPHPDPEAAAGPLHLAVLDALGGGQALFFPALADRVAGVLGAPPAEDDLVAAVWDLVWGGHLAGDT
;
A
#
# COMPACT_ATOMS: atom_id res chain seq x y z
N VAL A 1 -4.08 12.23 3.84
CA VAL A 1 -2.94 13.12 4.20
C VAL A 1 -3.03 14.45 3.46
N VAL A 2 -3.12 14.50 2.09
CA VAL A 2 -3.17 15.77 1.35
C VAL A 2 -4.37 16.60 1.77
N ALA A 3 -5.60 16.08 1.67
CA ALA A 3 -6.83 16.79 2.04
C ALA A 3 -6.81 17.31 3.49
N GLU A 4 -6.35 16.51 4.43
CA GLU A 4 -6.19 16.89 5.84
C GLU A 4 -5.17 18.02 6.02
N THR A 5 -4.03 17.94 5.31
CA THR A 5 -3.02 19.00 5.37
C THR A 5 -3.55 20.31 4.78
N VAL A 6 -4.24 20.25 3.65
CA VAL A 6 -4.90 21.42 3.04
C VAL A 6 -5.97 21.99 3.98
N GLY A 7 -6.81 21.15 4.58
CA GLY A 7 -7.82 21.59 5.55
C GLY A 7 -7.21 22.38 6.72
N ARG A 8 -6.07 21.94 7.24
CA ARG A 8 -5.35 22.66 8.30
C ARG A 8 -4.72 23.96 7.83
N LEU A 9 -4.11 23.97 6.64
CA LEU A 9 -3.51 25.19 6.08
C LEU A 9 -4.57 26.25 5.78
N GLN A 10 -5.74 25.81 5.36
CA GLN A 10 -6.88 26.66 4.98
C GLN A 10 -7.83 26.98 6.16
N TRP A 11 -7.51 26.59 7.38
CA TRP A 11 -8.36 26.76 8.57
C TRP A 11 -9.75 26.11 8.42
N LEU A 12 -9.82 24.98 7.73
CA LEU A 12 -11.06 24.20 7.55
C LEU A 12 -11.16 23.01 8.53
N SER A 13 -10.21 22.90 9.47
CA SER A 13 -10.25 21.88 10.51
C SER A 13 -10.93 22.44 11.77
N ALA A 14 -11.72 21.61 12.46
CA ALA A 14 -12.44 21.99 13.67
C ALA A 14 -11.57 22.56 14.80
N GLU A 15 -10.27 22.22 14.81
CA GLU A 15 -9.29 22.70 15.78
C GLU A 15 -8.88 24.18 15.60
N ARG A 16 -9.26 24.79 14.47
CA ARG A 16 -8.83 26.15 14.09
C ARG A 16 -10.01 27.05 13.69
N THR A 17 -11.12 26.96 14.41
CA THR A 17 -12.27 27.84 14.21
C THR A 17 -12.01 29.20 14.86
N PRO A 18 -12.19 30.33 14.16
CA PRO A 18 -12.15 31.67 14.74
C PRO A 18 -13.12 31.82 15.91
N ARG A 19 -12.74 32.53 16.95
CA ARG A 19 -13.51 32.73 18.18
C ARG A 19 -14.02 34.15 18.31
N ASP A 20 -13.37 35.08 17.60
CA ASP A 20 -13.65 36.51 17.65
C ASP A 20 -13.15 37.24 16.38
N ALA A 21 -13.36 38.55 16.32
CA ALA A 21 -12.89 39.38 15.20
C ALA A 21 -11.36 39.42 15.07
N GLU A 22 -10.60 39.24 16.15
CA GLU A 22 -9.11 39.17 16.10
C GLU A 22 -8.65 37.93 15.37
N ASP A 23 -9.25 36.77 15.67
CA ASP A 23 -8.95 35.53 14.97
C ASP A 23 -9.29 35.64 13.46
N VAL A 24 -10.36 36.37 13.11
CA VAL A 24 -10.70 36.65 11.68
C VAL A 24 -9.72 37.60 11.03
N ALA A 25 -9.22 38.62 11.74
CA ALA A 25 -8.17 39.50 11.24
C ALA A 25 -6.87 38.71 10.97
N GLU A 26 -6.50 37.76 11.86
CA GLU A 26 -5.37 36.86 11.64
C GLU A 26 -5.59 35.93 10.45
N LEU A 27 -6.82 35.39 10.32
CA LEU A 27 -7.21 34.56 9.18
C LEU A 27 -7.00 35.30 7.84
N LEU A 28 -7.45 36.56 7.74
CA LEU A 28 -7.28 37.39 6.55
C LEU A 28 -5.80 37.69 6.27
N ARG A 29 -4.99 37.98 7.30
CA ARG A 29 -3.55 38.18 7.13
C ARG A 29 -2.83 36.93 6.64
N LEU A 30 -3.22 35.76 7.11
CA LEU A 30 -2.60 34.49 6.76
C LEU A 30 -3.00 34.00 5.37
N LEU A 31 -4.32 33.94 5.10
CA LEU A 31 -4.84 33.38 3.85
C LEU A 31 -4.91 34.40 2.70
N GLY A 32 -5.01 35.68 3.04
CA GLY A 32 -5.22 36.77 2.07
C GLY A 32 -6.69 37.02 1.85
N ASP A 33 -7.07 37.19 0.59
CA ASP A 33 -8.43 37.50 0.19
C ASP A 33 -9.41 36.31 0.39
N LEU A 34 -10.56 36.58 0.98
CA LEU A 34 -11.63 35.60 1.17
C LEU A 34 -12.99 36.18 0.78
N THR A 35 -13.84 35.41 0.12
CA THR A 35 -15.27 35.74 0.00
C THR A 35 -15.96 35.57 1.36
N GLY A 36 -17.16 36.18 1.55
CA GLY A 36 -17.94 35.95 2.76
C GLY A 36 -18.20 34.46 3.02
N ALA A 37 -18.60 33.74 1.99
CA ALA A 37 -18.83 32.28 2.08
C ALA A 37 -17.54 31.48 2.43
N GLU A 38 -16.40 31.90 1.92
CA GLU A 38 -15.12 31.27 2.30
C GLU A 38 -14.75 31.55 3.77
N ALA A 39 -15.05 32.70 4.29
CA ALA A 39 -14.85 33.05 5.70
C ALA A 39 -15.82 32.27 6.61
N GLU A 40 -17.11 32.23 6.26
CA GLU A 40 -18.12 31.44 6.98
C GLU A 40 -17.78 29.94 7.00
N ALA A 41 -17.29 29.37 5.88
CA ALA A 41 -16.88 27.99 5.82
C ALA A 41 -15.72 27.66 6.79
N ARG A 42 -15.00 28.67 7.26
CA ARG A 42 -13.94 28.58 8.28
C ARG A 42 -14.43 28.92 9.70
N GLY A 43 -15.75 29.14 9.84
CA GLY A 43 -16.40 29.45 11.11
C GLY A 43 -16.37 30.93 11.51
N ALA A 44 -16.01 31.83 10.59
CA ALA A 44 -16.08 33.26 10.87
C ALA A 44 -17.54 33.74 10.88
N ASP A 45 -17.93 34.43 11.95
CA ASP A 45 -19.22 35.13 11.97
C ASP A 45 -19.15 36.35 11.02
N PRO A 46 -20.11 36.53 10.10
CA PRO A 46 -20.20 37.72 9.24
C PRO A 46 -20.15 39.04 10.01
N ALA A 47 -20.67 39.07 11.24
CA ALA A 47 -20.62 40.24 12.10
C ALA A 47 -19.19 40.69 12.42
N TRP A 48 -18.27 39.78 12.57
CA TRP A 48 -16.84 40.08 12.84
C TRP A 48 -16.16 40.74 11.64
N LEU A 49 -16.52 40.36 10.41
CA LEU A 49 -16.04 41.02 9.20
C LEU A 49 -16.50 42.47 9.12
N VAL A 50 -17.76 42.71 9.47
CA VAL A 50 -18.35 44.05 9.52
C VAL A 50 -17.70 44.91 10.64
N GLU A 51 -17.46 44.31 11.79
CA GLU A 51 -16.71 44.94 12.89
C GLU A 51 -15.31 45.36 12.44
N LEU A 52 -14.56 44.49 11.81
CA LEU A 52 -13.22 44.78 11.28
C LEU A 52 -13.23 45.87 10.21
N ALA A 53 -14.26 45.91 9.35
CA ALA A 53 -14.41 46.96 8.37
C ALA A 53 -14.71 48.31 9.04
N THR A 54 -15.57 48.34 10.05
CA THR A 54 -15.90 49.54 10.85
C THR A 54 -14.64 50.07 11.55
N ALA A 55 -13.81 49.15 12.06
CA ALA A 55 -12.52 49.47 12.67
C ALA A 55 -11.44 49.83 11.63
N ARG A 56 -11.70 49.81 10.33
CA ARG A 56 -10.78 50.02 9.22
C ARG A 56 -9.59 49.05 9.20
N ARG A 57 -9.81 47.84 9.66
CA ARG A 57 -8.81 46.75 9.68
C ARG A 57 -9.05 45.75 8.58
N ALA A 58 -10.24 45.64 8.04
CA ALA A 58 -10.55 44.89 6.84
C ALA A 58 -11.27 45.77 5.81
N VAL A 59 -11.17 45.41 4.56
CA VAL A 59 -11.84 46.10 3.44
C VAL A 59 -12.40 45.09 2.46
N THR A 60 -13.42 45.48 1.70
CA THR A 60 -13.89 44.70 0.56
C THR A 60 -13.36 45.25 -0.74
N VAL A 61 -12.94 44.36 -1.63
CA VAL A 61 -12.51 44.65 -3.00
C VAL A 61 -13.12 43.65 -3.97
N ARG A 62 -13.11 43.97 -5.26
CA ARG A 62 -13.58 43.03 -6.28
C ARG A 62 -12.43 42.38 -7.01
N ILE A 63 -12.22 41.06 -6.81
CA ILE A 63 -11.15 40.25 -7.46
C ILE A 63 -11.85 39.18 -8.30
N ALA A 64 -11.45 39.04 -9.57
CA ALA A 64 -12.04 38.07 -10.51
C ALA A 64 -13.59 38.10 -10.57
N GLY A 65 -14.17 39.31 -10.46
CA GLY A 65 -15.62 39.51 -10.47
C GLY A 65 -16.34 39.22 -9.14
N GLN A 66 -15.63 38.72 -8.11
CA GLN A 66 -16.20 38.40 -6.79
C GLN A 66 -15.81 39.45 -5.75
N GLU A 67 -16.75 39.77 -4.85
CA GLU A 67 -16.44 40.61 -3.67
C GLU A 67 -15.67 39.75 -2.65
N ARG A 68 -14.53 40.29 -2.17
CA ARG A 68 -13.66 39.61 -1.23
C ARG A 68 -13.17 40.53 -0.14
N TRP A 69 -13.09 40.01 1.05
CA TRP A 69 -12.52 40.63 2.22
C TRP A 69 -11.01 40.45 2.26
N LEU A 70 -10.26 41.49 2.59
CA LEU A 70 -8.84 41.45 2.87
C LEU A 70 -8.47 42.32 4.06
N ALA A 71 -7.35 41.99 4.69
CA ALA A 71 -6.74 42.85 5.69
C ALA A 71 -6.28 44.16 5.03
N VAL A 72 -6.43 45.28 5.74
CA VAL A 72 -6.05 46.60 5.20
C VAL A 72 -4.56 46.67 4.79
N GLU A 73 -3.71 45.94 5.44
CA GLU A 73 -2.26 45.85 5.16
C GLU A 73 -1.95 45.23 3.77
N ASP A 74 -2.92 44.52 3.18
CA ASP A 74 -2.75 43.86 1.87
C ASP A 74 -3.29 44.66 0.69
N VAL A 75 -3.91 45.81 0.92
CA VAL A 75 -4.59 46.58 -0.14
C VAL A 75 -3.62 47.04 -1.23
N ALA A 76 -2.41 47.55 -0.86
CA ALA A 76 -1.40 47.95 -1.84
C ALA A 76 -0.94 46.77 -2.68
N ARG A 77 -0.70 45.61 -2.04
CA ARG A 77 -0.27 44.40 -2.73
C ARG A 77 -1.30 43.92 -3.77
N VAL A 78 -2.59 43.93 -3.38
CA VAL A 78 -3.68 43.51 -4.27
C VAL A 78 -3.89 44.52 -5.39
N ARG A 79 -3.82 45.82 -5.09
CA ARG A 79 -3.87 46.91 -6.11
C ARG A 79 -2.77 46.73 -7.15
N ASP A 80 -1.51 46.62 -6.69
CA ASP A 80 -0.34 46.62 -7.53
C ASP A 80 -0.20 45.33 -8.35
N ALA A 81 -0.65 44.17 -7.78
CA ALA A 81 -0.63 42.89 -8.47
C ALA A 81 -1.77 42.70 -9.47
N LEU A 82 -2.98 43.16 -9.12
CA LEU A 82 -4.21 42.80 -9.82
C LEU A 82 -4.92 44.01 -10.49
N GLY A 83 -4.44 45.21 -10.28
CA GLY A 83 -5.07 46.43 -10.80
C GLY A 83 -6.44 46.71 -10.19
N VAL A 84 -6.72 46.26 -8.97
CA VAL A 84 -8.01 46.36 -8.31
C VAL A 84 -8.25 47.78 -7.79
N ALA A 85 -9.45 48.30 -8.00
CA ALA A 85 -9.85 49.56 -7.41
C ALA A 85 -10.05 49.45 -5.90
N LEU A 86 -9.44 50.37 -5.14
CA LEU A 86 -9.52 50.40 -3.69
C LEU A 86 -10.63 51.34 -3.18
N PRO A 87 -11.22 51.04 -2.00
CA PRO A 87 -12.13 51.96 -1.33
C PRO A 87 -11.49 53.31 -1.00
N VAL A 88 -12.27 54.37 -1.00
CA VAL A 88 -11.80 55.71 -0.63
C VAL A 88 -11.60 55.84 0.89
N GLY A 89 -10.58 56.62 1.30
CA GLY A 89 -10.37 56.95 2.72
C GLY A 89 -9.43 55.96 3.46
N LEU A 90 -8.64 55.16 2.73
CA LEU A 90 -7.61 54.33 3.34
C LEU A 90 -6.42 55.17 3.80
N PRO A 91 -5.79 54.85 4.94
CA PRO A 91 -4.55 55.50 5.40
C PRO A 91 -3.42 55.36 4.38
N THR A 92 -2.69 56.44 4.14
CA THR A 92 -1.59 56.46 3.15
C THR A 92 -0.50 55.47 3.42
N ALA A 93 -0.26 55.10 4.66
CA ALA A 93 0.71 54.07 5.08
C ALA A 93 0.46 52.70 4.44
N TYR A 94 -0.82 52.38 4.14
CA TYR A 94 -1.19 51.11 3.48
C TYR A 94 -1.23 51.18 1.96
N LEU A 95 -0.92 52.35 1.40
CA LEU A 95 -0.94 52.60 -0.05
C LEU A 95 0.48 52.66 -0.68
N GLU A 96 1.51 52.43 0.11
CA GLU A 96 2.87 52.41 -0.40
C GLU A 96 3.08 51.30 -1.43
N PRO A 97 3.80 51.53 -2.55
CA PRO A 97 4.01 50.54 -3.60
C PRO A 97 4.76 49.30 -3.07
N VAL A 98 4.38 48.13 -3.54
CA VAL A 98 4.99 46.84 -3.19
C VAL A 98 5.98 46.43 -4.30
N ALA A 99 7.17 45.96 -3.94
CA ALA A 99 8.25 45.66 -4.92
C ALA A 99 7.93 44.48 -5.85
N ASP A 100 7.38 43.36 -5.32
CA ASP A 100 6.93 42.18 -6.11
C ASP A 100 5.55 41.72 -5.66
N PRO A 101 4.50 42.51 -5.93
CA PRO A 101 3.18 42.25 -5.38
C PRO A 101 2.56 40.95 -5.87
N LEU A 102 2.79 40.59 -7.13
CA LEU A 102 2.31 39.33 -7.69
C LEU A 102 3.06 38.13 -7.12
N GLY A 103 4.37 38.22 -7.01
CA GLY A 103 5.19 37.17 -6.39
C GLY A 103 4.77 36.92 -4.95
N ASP A 104 4.45 37.97 -4.19
CA ASP A 104 3.97 37.85 -2.81
C ASP A 104 2.61 37.18 -2.72
N LEU A 105 1.63 37.52 -3.59
CA LEU A 105 0.32 36.86 -3.61
C LEU A 105 0.43 35.38 -3.99
N VAL A 106 1.20 35.06 -5.02
CA VAL A 106 1.41 33.67 -5.46
C VAL A 106 2.15 32.86 -4.39
N ALA A 107 3.14 33.46 -3.73
CA ALA A 107 3.86 32.80 -2.63
C ALA A 107 2.96 32.55 -1.41
N ARG A 108 2.06 33.48 -1.08
CA ARG A 108 1.05 33.28 -0.03
C ARG A 108 0.09 32.15 -0.39
N TYR A 109 -0.43 32.18 -1.61
CA TYR A 109 -1.27 31.09 -2.10
C TYR A 109 -0.58 29.73 -1.98
N ALA A 110 0.67 29.63 -2.41
CA ALA A 110 1.44 28.39 -2.33
C ALA A 110 1.62 27.88 -0.89
N ARG A 111 1.88 28.79 0.09
CA ARG A 111 2.06 28.38 1.50
C ARG A 111 0.77 27.94 2.19
N THR A 112 -0.37 28.40 1.71
CA THR A 112 -1.68 28.12 2.32
C THR A 112 -2.47 27.06 1.59
N ASN A 113 -1.97 26.58 0.44
CA ASN A 113 -2.60 25.52 -0.32
C ASN A 113 -1.70 24.26 -0.39
N GLY A 114 -2.30 23.12 -0.75
CA GLY A 114 -1.56 21.91 -1.13
C GLY A 114 -1.03 22.01 -2.56
N PRO A 115 -0.64 20.91 -3.19
CA PRO A 115 -0.30 20.92 -4.60
C PRO A 115 -1.40 21.53 -5.46
N PHE A 116 -1.05 22.43 -6.36
CA PHE A 116 -1.99 23.20 -7.16
C PHE A 116 -1.48 23.43 -8.60
N THR A 117 -2.37 23.79 -9.52
CA THR A 117 -2.03 24.16 -10.89
C THR A 117 -1.94 25.67 -11.06
N ALA A 118 -1.16 26.14 -12.01
CA ALA A 118 -1.12 27.56 -12.37
C ALA A 118 -2.51 28.10 -12.79
N ALA A 119 -3.33 27.26 -13.41
CA ALA A 119 -4.70 27.61 -13.79
C ALA A 119 -5.60 27.89 -12.58
N ALA A 120 -5.44 27.16 -11.47
CA ALA A 120 -6.20 27.41 -10.25
C ALA A 120 -5.89 28.80 -9.65
N VAL A 121 -4.61 29.18 -9.61
CA VAL A 121 -4.19 30.51 -9.15
C VAL A 121 -4.66 31.61 -10.11
N ALA A 122 -4.55 31.36 -11.42
CA ALA A 122 -5.02 32.29 -12.45
C ALA A 122 -6.53 32.56 -12.32
N ALA A 123 -7.32 31.52 -12.13
CA ALA A 123 -8.77 31.64 -11.91
C ALA A 123 -9.09 32.41 -10.62
N ARG A 124 -8.36 32.15 -9.52
CA ARG A 124 -8.59 32.85 -8.25
C ARG A 124 -8.38 34.36 -8.35
N PHE A 125 -7.31 34.78 -9.05
CA PHE A 125 -6.92 36.18 -9.12
C PHE A 125 -7.40 36.90 -10.39
N GLY A 126 -8.07 36.20 -11.32
CA GLY A 126 -8.50 36.77 -12.60
C GLY A 126 -7.34 37.11 -13.53
N LEU A 127 -6.26 36.35 -13.50
CA LEU A 127 -5.05 36.54 -14.28
C LEU A 127 -4.94 35.55 -15.43
N GLY A 128 -4.11 35.88 -16.44
CA GLY A 128 -3.72 34.90 -17.44
C GLY A 128 -2.78 33.83 -16.85
N VAL A 129 -2.99 32.56 -17.24
CA VAL A 129 -2.18 31.42 -16.75
C VAL A 129 -0.69 31.66 -16.95
N PHE A 130 -0.29 32.18 -18.11
CA PHE A 130 1.10 32.50 -18.43
C PHE A 130 1.75 33.46 -17.42
N VAL A 131 1.01 34.49 -16.98
CA VAL A 131 1.51 35.50 -16.01
C VAL A 131 1.79 34.81 -14.66
N VAL A 132 0.90 33.92 -14.23
CA VAL A 132 1.06 33.14 -13.01
C VAL A 132 2.25 32.18 -13.13
N GLU A 133 2.39 31.49 -14.25
CA GLU A 133 3.53 30.60 -14.49
C GLU A 133 4.86 31.34 -14.41
N GLN A 134 4.97 32.55 -14.95
CA GLN A 134 6.17 33.37 -14.84
C GLN A 134 6.52 33.71 -13.38
N ALA A 135 5.52 34.06 -12.57
CA ALA A 135 5.70 34.30 -11.14
C ALA A 135 6.13 33.01 -10.40
N LEU A 136 5.50 31.86 -10.71
CA LEU A 136 5.87 30.57 -10.13
C LEU A 136 7.28 30.13 -10.51
N ARG A 137 7.70 30.33 -11.77
CA ARG A 137 9.09 30.05 -12.22
C ARG A 137 10.10 30.90 -11.46
N ARG A 138 9.83 32.21 -11.24
CA ARG A 138 10.70 33.06 -10.41
C ARG A 138 10.79 32.55 -8.96
N LEU A 139 9.67 32.16 -8.36
CA LEU A 139 9.68 31.57 -7.01
C LEU A 139 10.40 30.21 -6.97
N ALA A 140 10.38 29.46 -8.05
CA ALA A 140 11.12 28.20 -8.17
C ALA A 140 12.63 28.40 -8.24
N THR A 141 13.13 29.46 -8.88
CA THR A 141 14.59 29.76 -8.90
C THR A 141 15.16 30.01 -7.49
N THR A 142 14.33 30.49 -6.56
CA THR A 142 14.71 30.68 -5.14
C THR A 142 14.42 29.47 -4.28
N GLY A 143 13.91 28.37 -4.85
CA GLY A 143 13.56 27.14 -4.12
C GLY A 143 12.34 27.27 -3.19
N ARG A 144 11.56 28.35 -3.27
CA ARG A 144 10.34 28.55 -2.46
C ARG A 144 9.20 27.68 -2.92
N VAL A 145 9.09 27.45 -4.22
CA VAL A 145 8.04 26.62 -4.83
C VAL A 145 8.71 25.57 -5.72
N LEU A 146 8.17 24.39 -5.75
CA LEU A 146 8.65 23.27 -6.55
C LEU A 146 7.60 22.88 -7.59
N ALA A 147 8.08 22.50 -8.79
CA ALA A 147 7.24 21.97 -9.86
C ALA A 147 7.35 20.44 -9.89
N GLY A 148 6.24 19.74 -10.15
CA GLY A 148 6.23 18.27 -10.25
C GLY A 148 4.84 17.71 -10.44
N ALA A 149 4.72 16.40 -10.31
CA ALA A 149 3.45 15.69 -10.16
C ALA A 149 3.38 15.18 -8.72
N PHE A 150 2.55 15.80 -7.89
CA PHE A 150 2.49 15.51 -6.46
C PHE A 150 1.22 14.76 -6.06
N SER A 151 0.19 14.79 -6.90
CA SER A 151 -1.10 14.15 -6.63
C SER A 151 -1.30 12.93 -7.52
N PRO A 152 -1.76 11.78 -6.96
CA PRO A 152 -2.06 10.58 -7.76
C PRO A 152 -3.11 10.79 -8.84
N THR A 153 -3.98 11.80 -8.63
CA THR A 153 -5.09 12.16 -9.52
C THR A 153 -4.75 13.36 -10.41
N ALA A 154 -3.48 13.79 -10.48
CA ALA A 154 -3.07 14.87 -11.36
C ALA A 154 -3.42 14.49 -12.80
N ALA A 155 -4.53 15.03 -13.30
CA ALA A 155 -4.80 15.05 -14.73
C ALA A 155 -3.60 15.75 -15.40
N SER A 156 -3.01 15.14 -16.40
CA SER A 156 -1.82 15.56 -17.17
C SER A 156 -1.51 17.07 -17.10
N GLY A 157 -0.71 17.51 -16.14
CA GLY A 157 -0.28 18.90 -16.01
C GLY A 157 0.76 19.07 -14.90
N THR A 158 1.56 20.15 -15.01
CA THR A 158 2.53 20.51 -13.98
C THR A 158 1.80 21.04 -12.76
N GLU A 159 1.99 20.40 -11.61
CA GLU A 159 1.59 20.93 -10.31
C GLU A 159 2.72 21.71 -9.67
N TRP A 160 2.35 22.64 -8.81
CA TRP A 160 3.25 23.47 -8.02
C TRP A 160 2.95 23.28 -6.54
N CYS A 161 3.96 23.30 -5.71
CA CYS A 161 3.82 23.19 -4.26
C CYS A 161 4.89 24.00 -3.54
N ASP A 162 4.52 24.68 -2.47
CA ASP A 162 5.50 25.31 -1.58
C ASP A 162 6.42 24.26 -0.95
N ALA A 163 7.70 24.56 -0.83
CA ALA A 163 8.72 23.62 -0.37
C ALA A 163 8.48 23.13 1.08
N GLU A 164 7.97 23.99 1.97
CA GLU A 164 7.66 23.64 3.35
C GLU A 164 6.39 22.78 3.43
N VAL A 165 5.38 23.14 2.64
CA VAL A 165 4.15 22.34 2.52
C VAL A 165 4.48 20.95 2.01
N LEU A 166 5.32 20.84 0.98
CA LEU A 166 5.75 19.54 0.44
C LEU A 166 6.54 18.73 1.46
N ARG A 167 7.44 19.36 2.23
CA ARG A 167 8.15 18.69 3.33
C ARG A 167 7.17 18.19 4.40
N SER A 168 6.16 18.98 4.74
CA SER A 168 5.12 18.58 5.69
C SER A 168 4.30 17.39 5.18
N LEU A 169 3.89 17.42 3.90
CA LEU A 169 3.17 16.32 3.25
C LEU A 169 4.00 15.03 3.28
N ARG A 170 5.28 15.08 2.90
CA ARG A 170 6.19 13.92 2.93
C ARG A 170 6.33 13.34 4.34
N ARG A 171 6.56 14.18 5.35
CA ARG A 171 6.66 13.71 6.75
C ARG A 171 5.37 13.03 7.22
N ARG A 172 4.20 13.60 6.91
CA ARG A 172 2.90 13.04 7.28
C ARG A 172 2.58 11.75 6.55
N SER A 173 2.93 11.66 5.25
CA SER A 173 2.78 10.44 4.47
C SER A 173 3.65 9.32 5.04
N LEU A 174 4.92 9.60 5.36
CA LEU A 174 5.80 8.63 6.00
C LEU A 174 5.30 8.21 7.40
N ALA A 175 4.78 9.15 8.19
CA ALA A 175 4.21 8.85 9.50
C ALA A 175 2.93 8.00 9.39
N ALA A 176 2.09 8.24 8.36
CA ALA A 176 0.92 7.42 8.08
C ALA A 176 1.32 5.99 7.70
N LEU A 177 2.26 5.83 6.74
CA LEU A 177 2.78 4.53 6.33
C LEU A 177 3.42 3.77 7.51
N ARG A 178 4.19 4.46 8.36
CA ARG A 178 4.79 3.84 9.56
C ARG A 178 3.72 3.33 10.53
N ARG A 179 2.61 4.03 10.71
CA ARG A 179 1.49 3.56 11.55
C ARG A 179 0.79 2.33 10.97
N GLU A 180 0.76 2.18 9.66
CA GLU A 180 0.19 0.99 9.00
C GLU A 180 1.02 -0.27 9.25
N ILE A 181 2.32 -0.14 9.49
CA ILE A 181 3.24 -1.25 9.80
C ILE A 181 3.58 -1.37 11.29
N GLU A 182 2.90 -0.63 12.17
CA GLU A 182 3.06 -0.81 13.62
C GLU A 182 2.59 -2.20 14.06
N PRO A 183 3.32 -2.87 14.98
CA PRO A 183 2.90 -4.16 15.53
C PRO A 183 1.50 -4.08 16.12
N VAL A 184 0.65 -5.01 15.72
CA VAL A 184 -0.69 -5.13 16.29
C VAL A 184 -0.66 -5.94 17.59
N PRO A 185 -1.63 -5.76 18.50
CA PRO A 185 -1.74 -6.60 19.70
C PRO A 185 -1.88 -8.08 19.34
N PRO A 186 -1.33 -9.03 20.15
CA PRO A 186 -1.44 -10.46 19.90
C PRO A 186 -2.88 -10.96 19.69
N ALA A 187 -3.85 -10.32 20.32
CA ALA A 187 -5.28 -10.63 20.13
C ALA A 187 -5.79 -10.31 18.71
N ALA A 188 -5.18 -9.34 18.02
CA ALA A 188 -5.52 -9.05 16.61
C ALA A 188 -4.97 -10.16 15.69
N LEU A 189 -3.74 -10.61 15.93
CA LEU A 189 -3.14 -11.74 15.23
C LEU A 189 -3.95 -13.02 15.45
N ALA A 190 -4.34 -13.31 16.71
CA ALA A 190 -5.14 -14.48 17.05
C ALA A 190 -6.51 -14.50 16.35
N ARG A 191 -7.11 -13.35 16.06
CA ARG A 191 -8.34 -13.25 15.27
C ARG A 191 -8.09 -13.35 13.76
N PHE A 192 -6.97 -12.84 13.28
CA PHE A 192 -6.61 -12.86 11.87
C PHE A 192 -6.23 -14.27 11.39
N LEU A 193 -5.39 -14.99 12.16
CA LEU A 193 -4.82 -16.27 11.73
C LEU A 193 -5.86 -17.33 11.35
N PRO A 194 -6.96 -17.60 12.11
CA PRO A 194 -7.96 -18.58 11.72
C PRO A 194 -8.64 -18.25 10.39
N ALA A 195 -8.94 -16.97 10.16
CA ALA A 195 -9.54 -16.53 8.91
C ALA A 195 -8.55 -16.63 7.74
N TRP A 196 -7.32 -16.20 7.95
CA TRP A 196 -6.25 -16.30 6.96
C TRP A 196 -5.94 -17.73 6.57
N GLN A 197 -5.87 -18.64 7.56
CA GLN A 197 -5.62 -20.08 7.37
C GLN A 197 -6.86 -20.85 6.94
N GLN A 198 -7.99 -20.20 6.70
CA GLN A 198 -9.27 -20.81 6.35
C GLN A 198 -9.73 -21.88 7.36
N ALA A 199 -9.20 -21.84 8.57
CA ALA A 199 -9.50 -22.79 9.66
C ALA A 199 -10.62 -22.25 10.56
N GLY A 200 -11.85 -22.17 10.04
CA GLY A 200 -12.96 -21.60 10.79
C GLY A 200 -14.30 -21.64 10.03
N PRO A 201 -15.27 -20.84 10.43
CA PRO A 201 -16.51 -20.67 9.67
C PRO A 201 -16.22 -20.13 8.27
N GLY A 202 -16.82 -20.71 7.24
CA GLY A 202 -16.61 -20.29 5.84
C GLY A 202 -15.43 -20.99 5.16
N ARG A 203 -15.16 -22.25 5.54
CA ARG A 203 -14.16 -23.09 4.85
C ARG A 203 -14.45 -23.16 3.35
N VAL A 204 -13.39 -23.26 2.57
CA VAL A 204 -13.45 -23.58 1.15
C VAL A 204 -13.95 -25.02 0.94
N SER A 205 -14.34 -25.38 -0.28
CA SER A 205 -14.90 -26.69 -0.60
C SER A 205 -14.43 -27.18 -1.98
N GLY A 206 -14.51 -28.51 -2.18
CA GLY A 206 -14.16 -29.17 -3.43
C GLY A 206 -12.66 -29.15 -3.75
N VAL A 207 -12.32 -29.57 -4.96
CA VAL A 207 -10.93 -29.62 -5.47
C VAL A 207 -10.26 -28.26 -5.45
N ASP A 208 -10.95 -27.20 -5.91
CA ASP A 208 -10.43 -25.82 -5.85
C ASP A 208 -10.14 -25.38 -4.42
N GLY A 209 -10.95 -25.84 -3.45
CA GLY A 209 -10.73 -25.57 -2.03
C GLY A 209 -9.48 -26.26 -1.50
N VAL A 210 -9.20 -27.48 -1.95
CA VAL A 210 -7.95 -28.20 -1.60
C VAL A 210 -6.77 -27.51 -2.22
N LEU A 211 -6.83 -27.08 -3.49
CA LEU A 211 -5.78 -26.32 -4.16
C LEU A 211 -5.47 -25.02 -3.41
N ALA A 212 -6.48 -24.23 -3.06
CA ALA A 212 -6.30 -23.00 -2.29
C ALA A 212 -5.67 -23.24 -0.89
N ALA A 213 -6.01 -24.35 -0.24
CA ALA A 213 -5.38 -24.75 1.03
C ALA A 213 -3.91 -25.13 0.84
N ILE A 214 -3.59 -25.83 -0.25
CA ILE A 214 -2.21 -26.22 -0.59
C ILE A 214 -1.37 -24.98 -0.96
N GLU A 215 -1.90 -24.02 -1.73
CA GLU A 215 -1.23 -22.76 -2.02
C GLU A 215 -0.79 -22.00 -0.75
N GLN A 216 -1.58 -22.09 0.33
CA GLN A 216 -1.20 -21.48 1.61
C GLN A 216 -0.18 -22.30 2.40
N LEU A 217 -0.15 -23.62 2.20
CA LEU A 217 0.71 -24.56 2.93
C LEU A 217 1.97 -24.91 2.15
N GLN A 218 2.10 -24.51 0.91
CA GLN A 218 3.19 -24.93 0.04
C GLN A 218 4.56 -24.63 0.65
N GLY A 219 5.45 -25.61 0.55
CA GLY A 219 6.78 -25.53 1.14
C GLY A 219 6.84 -25.80 2.65
N VAL A 220 5.68 -25.91 3.33
CA VAL A 220 5.64 -26.24 4.77
C VAL A 220 5.68 -27.74 4.97
N ALA A 221 6.61 -28.23 5.78
CA ALA A 221 6.67 -29.63 6.17
C ALA A 221 5.53 -29.98 7.15
N VAL A 222 4.73 -30.97 6.80
CA VAL A 222 3.59 -31.47 7.58
C VAL A 222 3.77 -32.98 7.78
N PRO A 223 3.48 -33.57 8.97
CA PRO A 223 3.46 -35.02 9.11
C PRO A 223 2.44 -35.66 8.16
N ALA A 224 2.85 -36.68 7.40
CA ALA A 224 1.99 -37.33 6.42
C ALA A 224 0.70 -37.85 7.05
N SER A 225 0.78 -38.45 8.24
CA SER A 225 -0.38 -38.95 9.00
C SER A 225 -1.36 -37.83 9.42
N ALA A 226 -0.91 -36.58 9.50
CA ALA A 226 -1.73 -35.47 9.92
C ALA A 226 -2.37 -34.71 8.71
N LEU A 227 -1.77 -34.80 7.52
CA LEU A 227 -2.19 -34.00 6.36
C LEU A 227 -3.69 -34.18 6.06
N GLU A 228 -4.09 -35.41 5.74
CA GLU A 228 -5.45 -35.72 5.31
C GLU A 228 -6.43 -35.93 6.48
N ARG A 229 -5.90 -36.21 7.67
CA ARG A 229 -6.77 -36.43 8.85
C ARG A 229 -7.10 -35.17 9.61
N LEU A 230 -6.23 -34.18 9.59
CA LEU A 230 -6.34 -32.98 10.43
C LEU A 230 -6.21 -31.70 9.63
N VAL A 231 -5.16 -31.60 8.79
CA VAL A 231 -4.74 -30.31 8.19
C VAL A 231 -5.67 -29.87 7.07
N LEU A 232 -5.94 -30.73 6.11
CA LEU A 232 -6.87 -30.45 5.01
C LEU A 232 -8.34 -30.38 5.47
N PRO A 233 -8.84 -31.33 6.30
CA PRO A 233 -10.23 -31.25 6.81
C PRO A 233 -10.49 -30.03 7.71
N ALA A 234 -9.48 -29.46 8.35
CA ALA A 234 -9.63 -28.22 9.11
C ALA A 234 -9.89 -27.00 8.21
N ARG A 235 -9.47 -27.03 6.95
CA ARG A 235 -9.53 -25.93 5.97
C ARG A 235 -10.63 -26.13 4.93
N VAL A 236 -10.82 -27.36 4.48
CA VAL A 236 -11.79 -27.72 3.42
C VAL A 236 -12.97 -28.43 4.05
N GLY A 237 -14.16 -27.86 3.90
CA GLY A 237 -15.36 -28.30 4.63
C GLY A 237 -15.88 -29.68 4.24
N ASP A 238 -15.70 -30.04 3.00
CA ASP A 238 -16.12 -31.31 2.36
C ASP A 238 -14.93 -32.15 1.90
N TYR A 239 -13.78 -32.03 2.57
CA TYR A 239 -12.57 -32.73 2.19
C TYR A 239 -12.79 -34.24 2.03
N ALA A 240 -12.36 -34.76 0.89
CA ALA A 240 -12.25 -36.21 0.63
C ALA A 240 -10.87 -36.48 -0.01
N PRO A 241 -10.22 -37.65 0.29
CA PRO A 241 -8.92 -38.00 -0.31
C PRO A 241 -8.87 -37.86 -1.84
N ALA A 242 -9.97 -38.25 -2.51
CA ALA A 242 -10.09 -38.12 -3.97
C ALA A 242 -9.85 -36.73 -4.52
N HIS A 243 -10.07 -35.68 -3.74
CA HIS A 243 -9.78 -34.31 -4.17
C HIS A 243 -8.26 -34.04 -4.26
N LEU A 244 -7.48 -34.59 -3.33
CA LEU A 244 -6.02 -34.49 -3.35
C LEU A 244 -5.45 -35.40 -4.45
N ASP A 245 -5.96 -36.64 -4.59
CA ASP A 245 -5.58 -37.57 -5.63
C ASP A 245 -5.78 -36.98 -7.03
N GLU A 246 -6.89 -36.25 -7.26
CA GLU A 246 -7.17 -35.56 -8.52
C GLU A 246 -6.10 -34.52 -8.83
N LEU A 247 -5.72 -33.68 -7.87
CA LEU A 247 -4.69 -32.66 -8.04
C LEU A 247 -3.30 -33.23 -8.24
N CYS A 248 -2.95 -34.32 -7.55
CA CYS A 248 -1.68 -35.00 -7.74
C CYS A 248 -1.61 -35.73 -9.08
N SER A 249 -2.65 -36.47 -9.47
CA SER A 249 -2.69 -37.20 -10.74
C SER A 249 -2.78 -36.30 -11.98
N SER A 250 -3.38 -35.10 -11.85
CA SER A 250 -3.34 -34.08 -12.90
C SER A 250 -1.98 -33.39 -13.04
N GLY A 251 -1.11 -33.51 -12.03
CA GLY A 251 0.18 -32.85 -11.95
C GLY A 251 0.09 -31.36 -11.56
N GLU A 252 -1.08 -30.87 -11.10
CA GLU A 252 -1.21 -29.50 -10.57
C GLU A 252 -0.53 -29.35 -9.22
N VAL A 253 -0.56 -30.41 -8.40
CA VAL A 253 0.11 -30.48 -7.10
C VAL A 253 1.16 -31.59 -7.15
N VAL A 254 2.32 -31.30 -6.61
CA VAL A 254 3.41 -32.23 -6.41
C VAL A 254 3.85 -32.20 -4.95
N TRP A 255 4.43 -33.30 -4.49
CA TRP A 255 4.89 -33.40 -3.11
C TRP A 255 6.28 -34.05 -3.02
N ALA A 256 6.98 -33.78 -1.96
CA ALA A 256 8.27 -34.42 -1.63
C ALA A 256 8.38 -34.70 -0.15
N GLY A 257 9.07 -35.78 0.19
CA GLY A 257 9.48 -36.07 1.57
C GLY A 257 10.45 -35.01 2.08
N ALA A 258 10.35 -34.73 3.39
CA ALA A 258 11.14 -33.74 4.10
C ALA A 258 11.76 -34.29 5.41
N GLY A 259 11.97 -35.59 5.48
CA GLY A 259 12.52 -36.31 6.61
C GLY A 259 11.58 -37.35 7.21
N SER A 260 12.18 -38.36 7.85
CA SER A 260 11.46 -39.44 8.54
C SER A 260 11.01 -39.02 9.94
N LEU A 261 9.95 -39.67 10.44
CA LEU A 261 9.45 -39.52 11.81
C LEU A 261 9.38 -40.89 12.50
N PRO A 262 9.50 -40.96 13.84
CA PRO A 262 9.33 -42.21 14.57
C PRO A 262 7.97 -42.88 14.31
N GLY A 263 7.94 -44.18 14.22
CA GLY A 263 6.70 -44.94 14.05
C GLY A 263 6.28 -45.17 12.58
N GLY A 264 7.20 -44.99 11.63
CA GLY A 264 6.92 -45.23 10.21
C GLY A 264 6.21 -44.07 9.49
N ASP A 265 6.13 -42.91 10.11
CA ASP A 265 5.60 -41.67 9.52
C ASP A 265 6.76 -40.82 8.96
N GLY A 266 6.44 -39.76 8.24
CA GLY A 266 7.43 -38.82 7.72
C GLY A 266 6.88 -37.43 7.53
N TRP A 267 7.77 -36.48 7.39
CA TRP A 267 7.44 -35.14 6.95
C TRP A 267 7.27 -35.14 5.43
N LEU A 268 6.23 -34.47 4.95
CA LEU A 268 6.05 -34.19 3.55
C LEU A 268 5.75 -32.71 3.33
N SER A 269 6.10 -32.22 2.17
CA SER A 269 5.85 -30.86 1.72
C SER A 269 5.13 -30.93 0.38
N LEU A 270 4.09 -30.12 0.22
CA LEU A 270 3.35 -29.99 -1.03
C LEU A 270 3.65 -28.63 -1.67
N ALA A 271 3.53 -28.56 -2.98
CA ALA A 271 3.56 -27.30 -3.73
C ALA A 271 2.76 -27.46 -5.04
N THR A 272 2.32 -26.33 -5.59
CA THR A 272 1.87 -26.30 -6.98
C THR A 272 3.04 -26.56 -7.92
N ALA A 273 2.79 -27.16 -9.07
CA ALA A 273 3.84 -27.60 -9.99
C ALA A 273 4.76 -26.44 -10.45
N ASP A 274 4.22 -25.24 -10.62
CA ASP A 274 4.98 -24.04 -10.99
C ASP A 274 5.89 -23.50 -9.87
N ALA A 275 5.51 -23.72 -8.61
CA ALA A 275 6.26 -23.29 -7.43
C ALA A 275 7.20 -24.38 -6.87
N ALA A 276 7.02 -25.63 -7.29
CA ALA A 276 7.70 -26.81 -6.73
C ALA A 276 9.22 -26.68 -6.70
N ALA A 277 9.84 -26.24 -7.80
CA ALA A 277 11.29 -26.08 -7.90
C ALA A 277 11.87 -25.08 -6.88
N LEU A 278 11.05 -24.17 -6.37
CA LEU A 278 11.46 -23.13 -5.42
C LEU A 278 11.15 -23.50 -3.97
N LEU A 279 10.08 -24.25 -3.74
CA LEU A 279 9.48 -24.44 -2.41
C LEU A 279 9.64 -25.84 -1.84
N LEU A 280 9.80 -26.88 -2.70
CA LEU A 280 10.02 -28.23 -2.20
C LEU A 280 11.44 -28.40 -1.68
N PRO A 281 11.65 -29.21 -0.62
CA PRO A 281 12.97 -29.50 -0.10
C PRO A 281 13.82 -30.21 -1.14
N HIS A 282 15.12 -29.95 -1.10
CA HIS A 282 16.06 -30.74 -1.88
C HIS A 282 16.18 -32.14 -1.30
N PRO A 283 16.36 -33.18 -2.14
CA PRO A 283 16.59 -34.55 -1.68
C PRO A 283 17.77 -34.64 -0.72
N ASP A 284 17.60 -35.41 0.36
CA ASP A 284 18.65 -35.68 1.34
C ASP A 284 19.66 -36.69 0.80
N PRO A 285 20.91 -36.31 0.52
CA PRO A 285 21.92 -37.25 -0.01
C PRO A 285 22.24 -38.44 0.90
N GLU A 286 22.02 -38.29 2.23
CA GLU A 286 22.31 -39.36 3.18
C GLU A 286 21.24 -40.47 3.11
N ALA A 287 20.02 -40.16 2.75
CA ALA A 287 18.94 -41.13 2.56
C ALA A 287 19.19 -42.08 1.38
N ALA A 288 20.04 -41.72 0.44
CA ALA A 288 20.37 -42.53 -0.76
C ALA A 288 21.70 -43.29 -0.68
N ALA A 289 22.36 -43.34 0.48
CA ALA A 289 23.74 -43.82 0.58
C ALA A 289 23.89 -45.36 0.54
N GLY A 290 22.84 -46.13 0.72
CA GLY A 290 22.90 -47.59 0.75
C GLY A 290 22.89 -48.26 -0.64
N PRO A 291 23.49 -49.45 -0.81
CA PRO A 291 23.51 -50.13 -2.11
C PRO A 291 22.11 -50.48 -2.64
N LEU A 292 21.17 -50.81 -1.75
CA LEU A 292 19.80 -51.09 -2.14
C LEU A 292 19.07 -49.80 -2.56
N HIS A 293 19.31 -48.69 -1.87
CA HIS A 293 18.76 -47.38 -2.24
C HIS A 293 19.22 -46.95 -3.63
N LEU A 294 20.54 -47.12 -3.91
CA LEU A 294 21.11 -46.80 -5.23
C LEU A 294 20.51 -47.70 -6.33
N ALA A 295 20.30 -48.99 -6.04
CA ALA A 295 19.69 -49.90 -6.99
C ALA A 295 18.21 -49.54 -7.30
N VAL A 296 17.48 -49.07 -6.29
CA VAL A 296 16.09 -48.53 -6.49
C VAL A 296 16.13 -47.29 -7.37
N LEU A 297 17.01 -46.33 -7.08
CA LEU A 297 17.14 -45.12 -7.89
C LEU A 297 17.60 -45.44 -9.34
N ASP A 298 18.51 -46.39 -9.54
CA ASP A 298 18.94 -46.82 -10.87
C ASP A 298 17.78 -47.48 -11.64
N ALA A 299 17.00 -48.33 -10.98
CA ALA A 299 15.79 -48.94 -11.55
C ALA A 299 14.71 -47.94 -12.00
N LEU A 300 14.67 -46.78 -11.35
CA LEU A 300 13.72 -45.67 -11.66
C LEU A 300 14.36 -44.55 -12.48
N GLY A 301 15.68 -44.61 -12.73
CA GLY A 301 16.45 -43.51 -13.34
C GLY A 301 16.01 -43.09 -14.76
N GLY A 302 15.16 -43.87 -15.39
CA GLY A 302 14.52 -43.50 -16.67
C GLY A 302 13.30 -42.56 -16.57
N GLY A 303 12.95 -42.08 -15.38
CA GLY A 303 11.78 -41.23 -15.15
C GLY A 303 10.44 -41.97 -15.33
N GLN A 304 10.42 -43.27 -15.13
CA GLN A 304 9.26 -44.13 -15.27
C GLN A 304 8.63 -44.44 -13.90
N ALA A 305 7.33 -44.32 -13.78
CA ALA A 305 6.59 -44.91 -12.65
C ALA A 305 6.53 -46.44 -12.80
N LEU A 306 6.76 -47.17 -11.72
CA LEU A 306 6.69 -48.62 -11.68
C LEU A 306 5.81 -49.07 -10.53
N PHE A 307 4.99 -50.10 -10.77
CA PHE A 307 4.35 -50.84 -9.68
C PHE A 307 5.39 -51.66 -8.93
N PHE A 308 5.16 -51.87 -7.63
CA PHE A 308 6.12 -52.52 -6.74
C PHE A 308 6.67 -53.85 -7.25
N PRO A 309 5.89 -54.79 -7.86
CA PRO A 309 6.45 -56.01 -8.39
C PRO A 309 7.46 -55.77 -9.53
N ALA A 310 7.18 -54.82 -10.41
CA ALA A 310 8.04 -54.49 -11.52
C ALA A 310 9.35 -53.76 -11.04
N LEU A 311 9.21 -52.95 -9.97
CA LEU A 311 10.36 -52.36 -9.29
C LEU A 311 11.26 -53.45 -8.65
N ALA A 312 10.66 -54.42 -7.92
CA ALA A 312 11.39 -55.51 -7.29
C ALA A 312 12.18 -56.32 -8.32
N ASP A 313 11.58 -56.68 -9.46
CA ASP A 313 12.22 -57.40 -10.56
C ASP A 313 13.41 -56.63 -11.14
N ARG A 314 13.28 -55.33 -11.34
CA ARG A 314 14.37 -54.48 -11.84
C ARG A 314 15.50 -54.35 -10.86
N VAL A 315 15.18 -54.13 -9.58
CA VAL A 315 16.17 -54.04 -8.51
C VAL A 315 16.93 -55.37 -8.37
N ALA A 316 16.23 -56.51 -8.45
CA ALA A 316 16.89 -57.82 -8.46
C ALA A 316 17.84 -57.98 -9.65
N GLY A 317 17.47 -57.47 -10.82
CA GLY A 317 18.36 -57.41 -12.00
C GLY A 317 19.58 -56.57 -11.81
N VAL A 318 19.48 -55.43 -11.12
CA VAL A 318 20.63 -54.53 -10.81
C VAL A 318 21.56 -55.20 -9.77
N LEU A 319 21.00 -55.79 -8.73
CA LEU A 319 21.77 -56.40 -7.63
C LEU A 319 22.30 -57.82 -7.97
N GLY A 320 21.75 -58.46 -9.00
CA GLY A 320 22.06 -59.84 -9.36
C GLY A 320 21.41 -60.89 -8.49
N ALA A 321 20.62 -60.48 -7.48
CA ALA A 321 19.80 -61.35 -6.61
C ALA A 321 18.60 -60.54 -6.06
N PRO A 322 17.46 -61.19 -5.80
CA PRO A 322 16.30 -60.55 -5.22
C PRO A 322 16.58 -60.13 -3.78
N PRO A 323 16.34 -58.86 -3.40
CA PRO A 323 16.40 -58.42 -2.00
C PRO A 323 15.23 -59.02 -1.20
N ALA A 324 15.33 -59.02 0.14
CA ALA A 324 14.17 -59.31 0.96
C ALA A 324 13.13 -58.21 0.75
N GLU A 325 11.82 -58.61 0.72
CA GLU A 325 10.73 -57.71 0.44
C GLU A 325 10.64 -56.57 1.46
N ASP A 326 10.77 -56.91 2.77
CA ASP A 326 10.78 -55.91 3.85
C ASP A 326 11.93 -54.91 3.72
N ASP A 327 13.11 -55.34 3.31
CA ASP A 327 14.27 -54.46 3.10
C ASP A 327 14.03 -53.51 1.90
N LEU A 328 13.43 -54.02 0.83
CA LEU A 328 13.11 -53.20 -0.34
C LEU A 328 12.02 -52.18 0.02
N VAL A 329 10.99 -52.56 0.75
CA VAL A 329 9.93 -51.64 1.25
C VAL A 329 10.56 -50.56 2.12
N ALA A 330 11.43 -50.94 3.07
CA ALA A 330 12.12 -49.97 3.92
C ALA A 330 12.97 -48.98 3.09
N ALA A 331 13.76 -49.49 2.13
CA ALA A 331 14.57 -48.64 1.27
C ALA A 331 13.76 -47.68 0.40
N VAL A 332 12.59 -48.12 -0.09
CA VAL A 332 11.65 -47.23 -0.84
C VAL A 332 11.13 -46.10 0.07
N TRP A 333 10.72 -46.43 1.31
CA TRP A 333 10.24 -45.41 2.23
C TRP A 333 11.34 -44.46 2.71
N ASP A 334 12.58 -44.95 2.89
CA ASP A 334 13.71 -44.08 3.20
C ASP A 334 13.94 -43.05 2.07
N LEU A 335 13.86 -43.51 0.82
CA LEU A 335 14.00 -42.64 -0.36
C LEU A 335 12.78 -41.66 -0.51
N VAL A 336 11.56 -42.11 -0.17
CA VAL A 336 10.40 -41.26 -0.15
C VAL A 336 10.54 -40.17 0.88
N TRP A 337 10.84 -40.51 2.14
CA TRP A 337 11.02 -39.53 3.20
C TRP A 337 12.27 -38.65 2.98
N GLY A 338 13.30 -39.17 2.28
CA GLY A 338 14.46 -38.40 1.85
C GLY A 338 14.22 -37.49 0.64
N GLY A 339 13.01 -37.47 0.08
CA GLY A 339 12.65 -36.61 -1.05
C GLY A 339 13.22 -37.04 -2.41
N HIS A 340 13.72 -38.27 -2.53
CA HIS A 340 14.21 -38.83 -3.79
C HIS A 340 13.13 -39.45 -4.66
N LEU A 341 12.06 -39.91 -4.03
CA LEU A 341 10.90 -40.51 -4.69
C LEU A 341 9.60 -39.85 -4.24
N ALA A 342 8.65 -39.81 -5.16
CA ALA A 342 7.26 -39.42 -4.89
C ALA A 342 6.31 -40.38 -5.61
N GLY A 343 5.09 -40.50 -5.14
CA GLY A 343 4.01 -41.18 -5.85
C GLY A 343 3.26 -40.21 -6.77
N ASP A 344 2.47 -40.79 -7.64
CA ASP A 344 1.53 -40.08 -8.54
C ASP A 344 0.12 -39.88 -7.92
N THR A 345 -0.05 -40.41 -6.71
CA THR A 345 -1.27 -40.28 -5.88
C THR A 345 -0.89 -40.14 -4.42
#